data_1983d7c20ada84a9f2dfa3cb793bdee2
#
_entry.id   1983d7c20ada84a9f2dfa3cb793bdee2
#
_cell.length_a   1.000
_cell.length_b   1.000
_cell.length_c   1.000
_cell.angle_alpha   90.00
_cell.angle_beta   90.00
_cell.angle_gamma   90.00
#
_symmetry.space_group_name_H-M   'P 1'
#
loop_
_entity.id
_entity.type
_entity.pdbx_description
1 polymer ?
#
loop_
_entity_poly.entity_id
_entity_poly.type
_entity_poly.pdbx_seq_one_letter_code
_entity_poly.pdbx_strand_id
1 'polypeptide(L)'
;MKKNAFYAQSGGVTSVINATAASVILESKKYKSKIGKVYAGKNGILGALKEELIDTSKESKSSINSLKSTPGGAFGSCRFKLKSFEENKKEYIRLVEVFKAHNIGYFFYNGGNDSADTALKIYKACKALNFDLKCIAIPKTVDNDLAVTDC
;
A
#
# COMPACT_ATOMS: atom_id res chain seq x y z
N MET A 1 -8.10 -6.79 -18.30
CA MET A 1 -7.00 -7.69 -17.91
C MET A 1 -6.86 -7.68 -16.39
N LYS A 2 -6.72 -8.85 -15.74
CA LYS A 2 -6.58 -8.96 -14.29
C LYS A 2 -5.23 -8.41 -13.82
N LYS A 3 -5.22 -7.54 -12.80
CA LYS A 3 -4.01 -6.92 -12.23
C LYS A 3 -3.82 -7.35 -10.78
N ASN A 4 -2.60 -7.32 -10.29
CA ASN A 4 -2.30 -7.54 -8.88
C ASN A 4 -2.44 -6.22 -8.10
N ALA A 5 -2.56 -6.35 -6.79
CA ALA A 5 -2.57 -5.22 -5.87
C ALA A 5 -1.27 -5.20 -5.05
N PHE A 6 -0.84 -4.00 -4.68
CA PHE A 6 0.23 -3.76 -3.73
C PHE A 6 -0.33 -3.01 -2.53
N TYR A 7 -0.04 -3.50 -1.33
CA TYR A 7 -0.40 -2.89 -0.06
C TYR A 7 0.85 -2.47 0.69
N ALA A 8 0.88 -1.26 1.20
CA ALA A 8 1.97 -0.76 2.02
C ALA A 8 1.45 0.02 3.22
N GLN A 9 2.21 0.01 4.31
CA GLN A 9 1.95 0.73 5.56
C GLN A 9 2.99 1.83 5.76
N SER A 10 2.59 2.94 6.37
CA SER A 10 3.47 4.08 6.61
C SER A 10 3.22 4.71 7.98
N GLY A 11 4.29 5.21 8.58
CA GLY A 11 4.25 5.88 9.86
C GLY A 11 4.18 4.96 11.06
N GLY A 12 3.69 5.47 12.17
CA GLY A 12 3.55 4.72 13.42
C GLY A 12 2.53 3.60 13.32
N VAL A 13 2.78 2.51 14.03
CA VAL A 13 1.88 1.36 14.11
C VAL A 13 0.74 1.67 15.07
N THR A 14 -0.50 1.40 14.65
CA THR A 14 -1.70 1.47 15.49
C THR A 14 -2.17 0.06 15.86
N SER A 15 -3.03 -0.05 16.88
CA SER A 15 -3.62 -1.34 17.28
C SER A 15 -4.45 -2.00 16.18
N VAL A 16 -4.94 -1.23 15.19
CA VAL A 16 -5.83 -1.71 14.13
C VAL A 16 -5.14 -1.83 12.76
N ILE A 17 -3.84 -1.55 12.66
CA ILE A 17 -3.17 -1.53 11.35
C ILE A 17 -3.19 -2.89 10.66
N ASN A 18 -3.02 -3.98 11.41
CA ASN A 18 -3.11 -5.34 10.89
C ASN A 18 -4.54 -5.71 10.49
N ALA A 19 -5.56 -5.23 11.21
CA ALA A 19 -6.95 -5.45 10.85
C ALA A 19 -7.28 -4.78 9.51
N THR A 20 -6.77 -3.57 9.27
CA THR A 20 -6.88 -2.88 7.99
C THR A 20 -6.20 -3.69 6.87
N ALA A 21 -4.97 -4.16 7.09
CA ALA A 21 -4.25 -5.00 6.13
C ALA A 21 -5.04 -6.28 5.81
N ALA A 22 -5.53 -6.99 6.83
CA ALA A 22 -6.35 -8.18 6.67
C ALA A 22 -7.62 -7.90 5.84
N SER A 23 -8.27 -6.75 6.10
CA SER A 23 -9.47 -6.35 5.38
C SER A 23 -9.20 -6.09 3.91
N VAL A 24 -8.12 -5.39 3.57
CA VAL A 24 -7.71 -5.16 2.18
C VAL A 24 -7.44 -6.49 1.47
N ILE A 25 -6.71 -7.42 2.11
CA ILE A 25 -6.37 -8.72 1.51
C ILE A 25 -7.63 -9.56 1.31
N LEU A 26 -8.49 -9.68 2.32
CA LEU A 26 -9.70 -10.51 2.27
C LEU A 26 -10.73 -9.94 1.30
N GLU A 27 -10.93 -8.62 1.30
CA GLU A 27 -11.86 -7.97 0.40
C GLU A 27 -11.41 -8.12 -1.05
N SER A 28 -10.12 -7.93 -1.33
CA SER A 28 -9.55 -8.13 -2.67
C SER A 28 -9.81 -9.53 -3.22
N LYS A 29 -9.86 -10.55 -2.35
CA LYS A 29 -10.18 -11.94 -2.75
C LYS A 29 -11.62 -12.11 -3.27
N LYS A 30 -12.54 -11.19 -2.97
CA LYS A 30 -13.91 -11.21 -3.51
C LYS A 30 -13.97 -10.73 -4.97
N TYR A 31 -13.01 -9.93 -5.40
CA TYR A 31 -12.94 -9.33 -6.74
C TYR A 31 -11.95 -10.06 -7.66
N LYS A 32 -11.98 -11.39 -7.66
CA LYS A 32 -11.04 -12.25 -8.40
C LYS A 32 -10.99 -12.01 -9.91
N SER A 33 -12.04 -11.44 -10.49
CA SER A 33 -12.07 -11.06 -11.91
C SER A 33 -11.20 -9.83 -12.22
N LYS A 34 -10.99 -8.95 -11.23
CA LYS A 34 -10.24 -7.69 -11.37
C LYS A 34 -8.88 -7.75 -10.70
N ILE A 35 -8.84 -8.28 -9.46
CA ILE A 35 -7.64 -8.33 -8.62
C ILE A 35 -7.12 -9.77 -8.56
N GLY A 36 -5.85 -9.93 -8.86
CA GLY A 36 -5.14 -11.20 -8.79
C GLY A 36 -4.65 -11.50 -7.37
N LYS A 37 -3.35 -11.32 -7.20
CA LYS A 37 -2.68 -11.42 -5.91
C LYS A 37 -2.65 -10.06 -5.21
N VAL A 38 -2.53 -10.10 -3.90
CA VAL A 38 -2.17 -8.93 -3.09
C VAL A 38 -0.75 -9.14 -2.58
N TYR A 39 0.15 -8.26 -2.96
CA TYR A 39 1.49 -8.19 -2.41
C TYR A 39 1.53 -7.16 -1.30
N ALA A 40 2.15 -7.47 -0.17
CA ALA A 40 2.44 -6.50 0.87
C ALA A 40 3.93 -6.12 0.82
N GLY A 41 4.21 -4.83 0.90
CA GLY A 41 5.58 -4.32 0.95
C GLY A 41 6.19 -4.53 2.32
N LYS A 42 7.35 -5.20 2.40
CA LYS A 42 8.11 -5.30 3.64
C LYS A 42 8.64 -3.91 4.02
N ASN A 43 8.28 -3.45 5.21
CA ASN A 43 8.56 -2.07 5.65
C ASN A 43 8.01 -0.99 4.69
N GLY A 44 6.74 -1.13 4.32
CA GLY A 44 6.03 -0.13 3.54
C GLY A 44 6.49 0.03 2.10
N ILE A 45 6.59 1.28 1.64
CA ILE A 45 6.99 1.60 0.27
C ILE A 45 8.45 1.21 -0.05
N LEU A 46 9.31 1.14 0.98
CA LEU A 46 10.68 0.66 0.80
C LEU A 46 10.72 -0.77 0.26
N GLY A 47 9.74 -1.61 0.65
CA GLY A 47 9.59 -2.96 0.11
C GLY A 47 9.36 -2.96 -1.39
N ALA A 48 8.62 -2.00 -1.93
CA ALA A 48 8.47 -1.87 -3.38
C ALA A 48 9.78 -1.43 -4.05
N LEU A 49 10.45 -0.42 -3.52
CA LEU A 49 11.71 0.08 -4.09
C LEU A 49 12.82 -0.97 -4.08
N LYS A 50 12.86 -1.81 -3.05
CA LYS A 50 13.83 -2.91 -2.91
C LYS A 50 13.37 -4.23 -3.53
N GLU A 51 12.12 -4.28 -4.02
CA GLU A 51 11.47 -5.49 -4.53
C GLU A 51 11.30 -6.59 -3.47
N GLU A 52 11.18 -6.19 -2.19
CA GLU A 52 10.88 -7.08 -1.06
C GLU A 52 9.36 -7.17 -0.88
N LEU A 53 8.72 -8.01 -1.68
CA LEU A 53 7.26 -8.18 -1.72
C LEU A 53 6.83 -9.48 -1.07
N ILE A 54 5.91 -9.41 -0.13
CA ILE A 54 5.29 -10.54 0.54
C ILE A 54 4.04 -10.96 -0.23
N ASP A 55 4.05 -12.15 -0.83
CA ASP A 55 2.88 -12.70 -1.53
C ASP A 55 1.87 -13.26 -0.51
N THR A 56 0.86 -12.44 -0.18
CA THR A 56 -0.17 -12.83 0.79
C THR A 56 -1.12 -13.92 0.28
N SER A 57 -1.07 -14.28 -1.00
CA SER A 57 -1.87 -15.38 -1.55
C SER A 57 -1.40 -16.76 -1.08
N LYS A 58 -0.17 -16.85 -0.59
CA LYS A 58 0.40 -18.07 0.01
C LYS A 58 -0.13 -18.36 1.41
N GLU A 59 -0.75 -17.36 2.06
CA GLU A 59 -1.30 -17.49 3.39
C GLU A 59 -2.74 -18.01 3.37
N SER A 60 -3.08 -18.83 4.36
CA SER A 60 -4.43 -19.33 4.54
C SER A 60 -5.39 -18.20 4.91
N LYS A 61 -6.70 -18.41 4.67
CA LYS A 61 -7.73 -17.47 5.11
C LYS A 61 -7.71 -17.29 6.64
N SER A 62 -7.42 -18.35 7.37
CA SER A 62 -7.31 -18.32 8.84
C SER A 62 -6.13 -17.44 9.28
N SER A 63 -4.93 -17.62 8.68
CA SER A 63 -3.76 -16.80 8.97
C SER A 63 -4.02 -15.32 8.70
N ILE A 64 -4.68 -14.99 7.59
CA ILE A 64 -5.04 -13.59 7.31
C ILE A 64 -6.07 -13.05 8.30
N ASN A 65 -7.06 -13.85 8.71
CA ASN A 65 -8.04 -13.42 9.71
C ASN A 65 -7.39 -13.17 11.09
N SER A 66 -6.40 -13.96 11.49
CA SER A 66 -5.71 -13.79 12.78
C SER A 66 -4.97 -12.46 12.88
N LEU A 67 -4.61 -11.83 11.75
CA LEU A 67 -4.03 -10.47 11.75
C LEU A 67 -4.95 -9.44 12.43
N LYS A 68 -6.28 -9.64 12.41
CA LYS A 68 -7.24 -8.69 13.00
C LYS A 68 -7.08 -8.54 14.51
N SER A 69 -6.58 -9.58 15.16
CA SER A 69 -6.32 -9.62 16.61
C SER A 69 -4.82 -9.66 16.95
N THR A 70 -3.95 -9.56 15.97
CA THR A 70 -2.50 -9.55 16.16
C THR A 70 -2.01 -8.12 16.37
N PRO A 71 -1.34 -7.81 17.48
CA PRO A 71 -0.77 -6.48 17.70
C PRO A 71 0.45 -6.22 16.81
N GLY A 72 0.82 -4.94 16.66
CA GLY A 72 1.97 -4.53 15.88
C GLY A 72 1.70 -4.43 14.39
N GLY A 73 2.74 -4.28 13.58
CA GLY A 73 2.67 -4.18 12.12
C GLY A 73 3.27 -5.42 11.47
N ALA A 74 2.43 -6.39 11.06
CA ALA A 74 2.88 -7.68 10.52
C ALA A 74 3.79 -7.55 9.29
N PHE A 75 3.58 -6.52 8.46
CA PHE A 75 4.37 -6.26 7.26
C PHE A 75 5.48 -5.21 7.47
N GLY A 76 5.65 -4.75 8.72
CA GLY A 76 6.51 -3.60 9.02
C GLY A 76 5.94 -2.29 8.48
N SER A 77 6.56 -1.20 8.87
CA SER A 77 6.19 0.15 8.44
C SER A 77 7.46 0.98 8.25
N CYS A 78 7.37 2.07 7.50
CA CYS A 78 8.47 3.01 7.37
C CYS A 78 7.95 4.45 7.37
N ARG A 79 8.80 5.37 7.79
CA ARG A 79 8.62 6.82 7.62
C ARG A 79 9.47 7.29 6.45
N PHE A 80 9.10 6.87 5.25
CA PHE A 80 9.81 7.23 4.04
C PHE A 80 9.01 8.30 3.28
N LYS A 81 9.60 9.48 3.14
CA LYS A 81 8.98 10.60 2.43
C LYS A 81 9.57 10.67 1.02
N LEU A 82 8.79 10.27 0.03
CA LEU A 82 9.13 10.50 -1.37
C LEU A 82 9.17 12.00 -1.64
N LYS A 83 10.27 12.47 -2.22
CA LYS A 83 10.38 13.83 -2.76
C LYS A 83 9.46 14.02 -3.97
N SER A 84 9.43 15.20 -4.56
CA SER A 84 8.68 15.42 -5.79
C SER A 84 9.20 14.56 -6.95
N PHE A 85 8.39 14.40 -7.99
CA PHE A 85 8.82 13.61 -9.17
C PHE A 85 10.03 14.25 -9.87
N GLU A 86 10.09 15.57 -9.89
CA GLU A 86 11.18 16.33 -10.50
C GLU A 86 12.50 16.13 -9.74
N GLU A 87 12.43 16.10 -8.41
CA GLU A 87 13.63 15.95 -7.57
C GLU A 87 14.17 14.52 -7.51
N ASN A 88 13.30 13.52 -7.65
CA ASN A 88 13.69 12.12 -7.45
C ASN A 88 13.07 11.17 -8.46
N LYS A 89 13.15 11.50 -9.73
CA LYS A 89 12.59 10.73 -10.84
C LYS A 89 13.02 9.26 -10.83
N LYS A 90 14.26 8.98 -10.40
CA LYS A 90 14.81 7.60 -10.37
C LYS A 90 13.99 6.66 -9.47
N GLU A 91 13.57 7.11 -8.29
CA GLU A 91 12.77 6.28 -7.38
C GLU A 91 11.38 5.95 -7.97
N TYR A 92 10.76 6.92 -8.63
CA TYR A 92 9.46 6.69 -9.28
C TYR A 92 9.58 5.75 -10.48
N ILE A 93 10.65 5.88 -11.27
CA ILE A 93 10.92 4.93 -12.36
C ILE A 93 11.12 3.52 -11.79
N ARG A 94 11.94 3.37 -10.74
CA ARG A 94 12.17 2.08 -10.07
C ARG A 94 10.85 1.49 -9.55
N LEU A 95 10.01 2.30 -8.92
CA LEU A 95 8.70 1.87 -8.43
C LEU A 95 7.82 1.33 -9.56
N VAL A 96 7.77 2.04 -10.68
CA VAL A 96 6.99 1.64 -11.86
C VAL A 96 7.56 0.35 -12.49
N GLU A 97 8.87 0.18 -12.54
CA GLU A 97 9.52 -1.04 -13.03
C GLU A 97 9.12 -2.26 -12.19
N VAL A 98 9.18 -2.15 -10.85
CA VAL A 98 8.75 -3.21 -9.95
C VAL A 98 7.26 -3.50 -10.12
N PHE A 99 6.42 -2.46 -10.21
CA PHE A 99 4.99 -2.64 -10.40
C PHE A 99 4.67 -3.32 -11.75
N LYS A 100 5.40 -3.00 -12.81
CA LYS A 100 5.27 -3.68 -14.11
C LYS A 100 5.69 -5.15 -14.01
N ALA A 101 6.84 -5.43 -13.40
CA ALA A 101 7.37 -6.78 -13.26
C ALA A 101 6.40 -7.71 -12.51
N HIS A 102 5.72 -7.19 -11.50
CA HIS A 102 4.74 -7.94 -10.70
C HIS A 102 3.29 -7.77 -11.16
N ASN A 103 3.04 -7.17 -12.33
CA ASN A 103 1.71 -6.91 -12.89
C ASN A 103 0.77 -6.19 -11.90
N ILE A 104 1.30 -5.23 -11.14
CA ILE A 104 0.56 -4.44 -10.16
C ILE A 104 -0.18 -3.30 -10.88
N GLY A 105 -1.47 -3.17 -10.61
CA GLY A 105 -2.32 -2.09 -11.14
C GLY A 105 -3.17 -1.40 -10.08
N TYR A 106 -3.07 -1.87 -8.82
CA TYR A 106 -3.76 -1.28 -7.67
C TYR A 106 -2.75 -1.06 -6.55
N PHE A 107 -2.75 0.12 -5.97
CA PHE A 107 -1.90 0.48 -4.85
C PHE A 107 -2.73 0.98 -3.67
N PHE A 108 -2.68 0.25 -2.56
CA PHE A 108 -3.31 0.61 -1.28
C PHE A 108 -2.22 1.10 -0.33
N TYR A 109 -2.29 2.36 0.08
CA TYR A 109 -1.32 2.95 0.98
C TYR A 109 -1.98 3.38 2.29
N ASN A 110 -1.68 2.67 3.37
CA ASN A 110 -2.24 2.87 4.69
C ASN A 110 -1.30 3.74 5.52
N GLY A 111 -1.76 4.93 5.91
CA GLY A 111 -0.96 5.86 6.69
C GLY A 111 -1.67 7.17 6.99
N GLY A 112 -0.94 8.11 7.63
CA GLY A 112 -1.43 9.45 7.93
C GLY A 112 -1.41 10.39 6.71
N ASN A 113 -1.51 11.69 6.97
CA ASN A 113 -1.61 12.73 5.94
C ASN A 113 -0.43 12.73 4.96
N ASP A 114 0.80 12.60 5.47
CA ASP A 114 2.00 12.50 4.61
C ASP A 114 1.95 11.29 3.68
N SER A 115 1.27 10.22 4.09
CA SER A 115 1.12 9.02 3.27
C SER A 115 0.08 9.24 2.17
N ALA A 116 -0.98 9.97 2.45
CA ALA A 116 -1.96 10.37 1.43
C ALA A 116 -1.31 11.26 0.36
N ASP A 117 -0.49 12.23 0.77
CA ASP A 117 0.30 13.07 -0.15
C ASP A 117 1.27 12.22 -0.98
N THR A 118 1.95 11.26 -0.36
CA THR A 118 2.83 10.32 -1.07
C THR A 118 2.08 9.48 -2.10
N ALA A 119 0.89 8.97 -1.76
CA ALA A 119 0.05 8.22 -2.70
C ALA A 119 -0.37 9.09 -3.90
N LEU A 120 -0.70 10.36 -3.66
CA LEU A 120 -1.02 11.32 -4.72
C LEU A 120 0.19 11.60 -5.62
N LYS A 121 1.39 11.76 -5.05
CA LYS A 121 2.64 11.94 -5.82
C LYS A 121 2.93 10.73 -6.70
N ILE A 122 2.77 9.52 -6.17
CA ILE A 122 2.94 8.26 -6.92
C ILE A 122 1.94 8.20 -8.07
N TYR A 123 0.67 8.51 -7.83
CA TYR A 123 -0.36 8.54 -8.86
C TYR A 123 0.01 9.51 -10.00
N LYS A 124 0.42 10.75 -9.67
CA LYS A 124 0.84 11.75 -10.65
C LYS A 124 2.05 11.30 -11.45
N ALA A 125 3.07 10.74 -10.79
CA ALA A 125 4.26 10.22 -11.43
C ALA A 125 3.95 9.04 -12.37
N CYS A 126 3.09 8.11 -11.95
CA CYS A 126 2.64 7.02 -12.80
C CYS A 126 1.92 7.52 -14.06
N LYS A 127 1.07 8.55 -13.92
CA LYS A 127 0.45 9.21 -15.07
C LYS A 127 1.48 9.82 -16.03
N ALA A 128 2.48 10.52 -15.50
CA ALA A 128 3.56 11.11 -16.30
C ALA A 128 4.42 10.04 -17.00
N LEU A 129 4.51 8.84 -16.43
CA LEU A 129 5.22 7.69 -17.00
C LEU A 129 4.34 6.75 -17.85
N ASN A 130 3.11 7.17 -18.19
CA ASN A 130 2.12 6.38 -18.93
C ASN A 130 1.86 4.98 -18.31
N PHE A 131 1.82 4.92 -16.98
CA PHE A 131 1.52 3.71 -16.23
C PHE A 131 0.17 3.84 -15.53
N ASP A 132 -0.81 2.99 -15.90
CA ASP A 132 -2.15 2.98 -15.29
C ASP A 132 -2.11 2.30 -13.92
N LEU A 133 -1.98 3.10 -12.86
CA LEU A 133 -2.04 2.67 -11.47
C LEU A 133 -3.21 3.33 -10.76
N LYS A 134 -4.06 2.54 -10.14
CA LYS A 134 -5.12 3.02 -9.26
C LYS A 134 -4.60 3.09 -7.83
N CYS A 135 -4.45 4.31 -7.30
CA CYS A 135 -3.97 4.56 -5.95
C CYS A 135 -5.13 4.84 -5.00
N ILE A 136 -5.15 4.15 -3.88
CA ILE A 136 -6.13 4.31 -2.80
C ILE A 136 -5.37 4.58 -1.50
N ALA A 137 -5.51 5.78 -0.95
CA ALA A 137 -5.03 6.10 0.39
C ALA A 137 -6.04 5.61 1.42
N ILE A 138 -5.56 4.88 2.43
CA ILE A 138 -6.36 4.41 3.56
C ILE A 138 -5.90 5.22 4.77
N PRO A 139 -6.75 6.10 5.31
CA PRO A 139 -6.36 6.99 6.40
C PRO A 139 -6.11 6.20 7.69
N LYS A 140 -5.12 6.64 8.43
CA LYS A 140 -4.70 6.07 9.72
C LYS A 140 -4.12 7.20 10.57
N THR A 141 -4.92 7.75 11.47
CA THR A 141 -4.49 8.71 12.49
C THR A 141 -5.54 8.81 13.57
N VAL A 142 -5.13 9.23 14.77
CA VAL A 142 -6.00 9.60 15.88
C VAL A 142 -6.00 11.12 16.11
N ASP A 143 -5.35 11.86 15.23
CA ASP A 143 -5.06 13.29 15.44
C ASP A 143 -6.25 14.20 15.17
N ASN A 144 -7.35 13.67 14.60
CA ASN A 144 -8.54 14.45 14.24
C ASN A 144 -8.22 15.78 13.52
N ASP A 145 -7.30 15.70 12.56
CA ASP A 145 -6.75 16.85 11.84
C ASP A 145 -7.47 17.12 10.49
N LEU A 146 -8.57 16.42 10.25
CA LEU A 146 -9.44 16.66 9.10
C LEU A 146 -10.66 17.48 9.53
N ALA A 147 -10.98 18.52 8.77
CA ALA A 147 -12.17 19.31 9.02
C ALA A 147 -13.44 18.45 8.94
N VAL A 148 -14.42 18.72 9.81
CA VAL A 148 -15.71 18.02 9.85
C VAL A 148 -15.61 16.52 10.20
N THR A 149 -14.60 16.14 10.98
CA THR A 149 -14.51 14.81 11.61
C THR A 149 -14.60 14.94 13.12
N ASP A 150 -15.15 13.93 13.78
CA ASP A 150 -15.40 13.89 15.22
C ASP A 150 -14.76 12.67 15.92
N CYS A 151 -13.75 12.08 15.30
CA CYS A 151 -13.00 10.93 15.83
C CYS A 151 -11.62 11.33 16.35
#